data_f6696db2d0f28ef6180dfaff5f7940d8
#
_entry.id   f6696db2d0f28ef6180dfaff5f7940d8
#
_cell.length_a   1.000
_cell.length_b   1.000
_cell.length_c   1.000
_cell.angle_alpha   90.00
_cell.angle_beta   90.00
_cell.angle_gamma   90.00
#
_symmetry.space_group_name_H-M   'P 1'
#
loop_
_entity.id
_entity.type
_entity.pdbx_description
1 polymer ?
#
loop_
_entity_poly.entity_id
_entity_poly.type
_entity_poly.pdbx_seq_one_letter_code
_entity_poly.pdbx_strand_id
1 'polypeptide(L)'
;MIFTLAHLSDIHLGPLPRGAVWRDFALKRIVGGASWRFRRQHLHSPAIAECLRADIMAARPDHIALTGDFVNLAAPADLSFVPGNHDAYVPVYWERGLKALEPWMKGDMTVANPVNSPLLATPFPYVRLRRNVALIGLTTAVPQSLRKAGGTLGAGQLAALAAVLGQLRERGYYRVIMIHHPPLPGQNSPRKALTDASALSEILVSEGAELVLHGHNHRAMHSTVESRHGPVAVVGVPSASMVDDGTHEAAAWYRYAIERRDGRWHTTVAVRRWNSALGAFVDGASFQL
;
A
#
# COMPACT_ATOMS: atom_id res chain seq x y z
N MET A 1 20.06 -8.75 14.24
CA MET A 1 18.68 -8.54 14.79
C MET A 1 17.75 -8.47 13.59
N ILE A 2 16.70 -9.29 13.59
CA ILE A 2 15.70 -9.36 12.49
C ILE A 2 14.62 -8.31 12.75
N PHE A 3 14.22 -7.57 11.70
CA PHE A 3 13.03 -6.73 11.69
C PHE A 3 11.94 -7.41 10.89
N THR A 4 10.73 -7.53 11.46
CA THR A 4 9.61 -8.21 10.81
C THR A 4 8.55 -7.20 10.38
N LEU A 5 8.22 -7.21 9.08
CA LEU A 5 7.21 -6.36 8.47
C LEU A 5 6.06 -7.20 7.94
N ALA A 6 4.82 -6.87 8.29
CA ALA A 6 3.63 -7.40 7.64
C ALA A 6 3.17 -6.44 6.55
N HIS A 7 2.88 -6.94 5.35
CA HIS A 7 2.34 -6.16 4.24
C HIS A 7 0.99 -6.71 3.81
N LEU A 8 0.01 -5.82 3.73
CA LEU A 8 -1.34 -6.10 3.24
C LEU A 8 -1.87 -4.88 2.47
N SER A 9 -2.89 -5.10 1.65
CA SER A 9 -3.50 -4.07 0.81
C SER A 9 -4.97 -4.39 0.49
N ASP A 10 -5.71 -3.39 0.03
CA ASP A 10 -7.02 -3.58 -0.61
C ASP A 10 -8.04 -4.34 0.25
N ILE A 11 -8.28 -3.87 1.47
CA ILE A 11 -9.20 -4.53 2.42
C ILE A 11 -10.66 -4.36 1.99
N HIS A 12 -11.02 -3.20 1.41
CA HIS A 12 -12.34 -2.91 0.82
C HIS A 12 -13.56 -3.27 1.68
N LEU A 13 -13.51 -3.10 2.98
CA LEU A 13 -14.66 -3.40 3.84
C LEU A 13 -15.71 -2.29 3.81
N GLY A 14 -16.99 -2.67 3.68
CA GLY A 14 -18.13 -1.81 3.93
C GLY A 14 -18.73 -2.00 5.31
N PRO A 15 -19.84 -1.35 5.64
CA PRO A 15 -20.75 -0.61 4.74
C PRO A 15 -20.29 0.84 4.50
N LEU A 16 -20.65 1.37 3.35
CA LEU A 16 -20.57 2.81 3.12
C LEU A 16 -21.44 3.53 4.17
N PRO A 17 -20.98 4.65 4.76
CA PRO A 17 -21.76 5.38 5.75
C PRO A 17 -23.17 5.70 5.24
N ARG A 18 -24.18 5.39 6.04
CA ARG A 18 -25.58 5.72 5.69
C ARG A 18 -25.72 7.21 5.46
N GLY A 19 -26.24 7.61 4.29
CA GLY A 19 -26.41 9.02 3.90
C GLY A 19 -25.23 9.64 3.15
N ALA A 20 -24.07 8.99 3.03
CA ALA A 20 -22.95 9.51 2.25
C ALA A 20 -23.25 9.60 0.73
N VAL A 21 -24.20 8.80 0.25
CA VAL A 21 -24.60 8.76 -1.17
C VAL A 21 -25.48 9.94 -1.56
N TRP A 22 -26.24 10.54 -0.64
CA TRP A 22 -27.29 11.50 -0.93
C TRP A 22 -26.89 12.97 -0.80
N ARG A 23 -25.79 13.28 -0.10
CA ARG A 23 -25.42 14.66 0.22
C ARG A 23 -24.61 15.39 -0.84
N ASP A 24 -23.91 14.65 -1.70
CA ASP A 24 -23.13 15.21 -2.80
C ASP A 24 -23.38 14.35 -4.04
N PHE A 25 -24.26 14.76 -4.92
CA PHE A 25 -24.71 14.09 -6.14
C PHE A 25 -23.57 13.90 -7.18
N ALA A 26 -22.46 13.27 -6.79
CA ALA A 26 -21.49 12.84 -7.77
C ALA A 26 -21.93 11.50 -8.36
N LEU A 27 -22.25 11.46 -9.64
CA LEU A 27 -22.61 10.25 -10.40
C LEU A 27 -21.64 9.09 -10.11
N LYS A 28 -20.37 9.39 -9.85
CA LYS A 28 -19.35 8.43 -9.47
C LYS A 28 -19.62 7.74 -8.12
N ARG A 29 -20.22 8.44 -7.13
CA ARG A 29 -20.62 7.83 -5.83
C ARG A 29 -21.78 6.87 -6.01
N ILE A 30 -22.77 7.23 -6.85
CA ILE A 30 -23.92 6.37 -7.12
C ILE A 30 -23.47 5.09 -7.82
N VAL A 31 -22.63 5.20 -8.85
CA VAL A 31 -22.08 4.05 -9.58
C VAL A 31 -21.17 3.21 -8.68
N GLY A 32 -20.35 3.85 -7.86
CA GLY A 32 -19.49 3.17 -6.87
C GLY A 32 -20.28 2.45 -5.79
N GLY A 33 -21.33 3.07 -5.26
CA GLY A 33 -22.25 2.47 -4.29
C GLY A 33 -23.03 1.29 -4.87
N ALA A 34 -23.51 1.40 -6.10
CA ALA A 34 -24.17 0.30 -6.82
C ALA A 34 -23.17 -0.85 -7.08
N SER A 35 -21.96 -0.54 -7.58
CA SER A 35 -20.91 -1.55 -7.79
C SER A 35 -20.54 -2.26 -6.50
N TRP A 36 -20.46 -1.52 -5.37
CA TRP A 36 -20.19 -2.12 -4.06
C TRP A 36 -21.35 -3.04 -3.64
N ARG A 37 -22.60 -2.56 -3.70
CA ARG A 37 -23.80 -3.32 -3.27
C ARG A 37 -24.04 -4.57 -4.11
N PHE A 38 -23.80 -4.54 -5.41
CA PHE A 38 -24.16 -5.65 -6.31
C PHE A 38 -23.01 -6.60 -6.62
N ARG A 39 -21.75 -6.20 -6.38
CA ARG A 39 -20.59 -7.00 -6.77
C ARG A 39 -19.55 -7.11 -5.65
N ARG A 40 -19.01 -5.99 -5.16
CA ARG A 40 -17.84 -5.98 -4.27
C ARG A 40 -18.13 -6.54 -2.89
N GLN A 41 -19.31 -6.30 -2.32
CA GLN A 41 -19.68 -6.85 -1.01
C GLN A 41 -19.64 -8.39 -0.95
N HIS A 42 -19.76 -9.07 -2.08
CA HIS A 42 -19.68 -10.52 -2.18
C HIS A 42 -18.26 -11.03 -2.41
N LEU A 43 -17.36 -10.16 -2.89
CA LEU A 43 -15.96 -10.48 -3.14
C LEU A 43 -15.06 -10.20 -1.94
N HIS A 44 -15.44 -9.25 -1.09
CA HIS A 44 -14.67 -8.84 0.09
C HIS A 44 -15.40 -9.20 1.35
N SER A 45 -14.82 -10.14 2.12
CA SER A 45 -15.44 -10.71 3.32
C SER A 45 -14.93 -10.05 4.59
N PRO A 46 -15.81 -9.46 5.42
CA PRO A 46 -15.42 -8.98 6.75
C PRO A 46 -14.88 -10.09 7.66
N ALA A 47 -15.39 -11.31 7.52
CA ALA A 47 -14.93 -12.45 8.30
C ALA A 47 -13.48 -12.83 7.94
N ILE A 48 -13.13 -12.82 6.63
CA ILE A 48 -11.76 -13.06 6.18
C ILE A 48 -10.83 -11.95 6.70
N ALA A 49 -11.25 -10.70 6.64
CA ALA A 49 -10.45 -9.59 7.15
C ALA A 49 -10.22 -9.68 8.68
N GLU A 50 -11.19 -10.16 9.44
CA GLU A 50 -11.02 -10.38 10.88
C GLU A 50 -10.07 -11.56 11.16
N CYS A 51 -10.19 -12.67 10.41
CA CYS A 51 -9.23 -13.76 10.48
C CYS A 51 -7.81 -13.30 10.11
N LEU A 52 -7.67 -12.46 9.07
CA LEU A 52 -6.38 -11.86 8.68
C LEU A 52 -5.80 -11.01 9.82
N ARG A 53 -6.63 -10.15 10.43
CA ARG A 53 -6.22 -9.34 11.58
C ARG A 53 -5.71 -10.23 12.72
N ALA A 54 -6.44 -11.29 13.07
CA ALA A 54 -6.04 -12.23 14.11
C ALA A 54 -4.73 -12.94 13.78
N ASP A 55 -4.54 -13.38 12.53
CA ASP A 55 -3.33 -14.05 12.05
C ASP A 55 -2.10 -13.12 12.10
N ILE A 56 -2.23 -11.85 11.65
CA ILE A 56 -1.17 -10.84 11.75
C ILE A 56 -0.82 -10.57 13.22
N MET A 57 -1.82 -10.40 14.08
CA MET A 57 -1.58 -10.14 15.50
C MET A 57 -0.92 -11.32 16.21
N ALA A 58 -1.23 -12.56 15.82
CA ALA A 58 -0.56 -13.77 16.33
C ALA A 58 0.91 -13.84 15.86
N ALA A 59 1.20 -13.40 14.63
CA ALA A 59 2.54 -13.34 14.07
C ALA A 59 3.42 -12.25 14.70
N ARG A 60 2.84 -11.27 15.41
CA ARG A 60 3.51 -10.17 16.13
C ARG A 60 4.62 -9.49 15.31
N PRO A 61 4.32 -8.92 14.13
CA PRO A 61 5.32 -8.19 13.37
C PRO A 61 5.78 -6.94 14.12
N ASP A 62 7.01 -6.49 13.88
CA ASP A 62 7.53 -5.22 14.43
C ASP A 62 6.80 -4.02 13.83
N HIS A 63 6.26 -4.15 12.61
CA HIS A 63 5.50 -3.09 11.94
C HIS A 63 4.54 -3.66 10.88
N ILE A 64 3.48 -2.90 10.58
CA ILE A 64 2.51 -3.24 9.53
C ILE A 64 2.53 -2.16 8.44
N ALA A 65 2.68 -2.58 7.19
CA ALA A 65 2.56 -1.75 6.00
C ALA A 65 1.22 -2.00 5.32
N LEU A 66 0.37 -0.98 5.22
CA LEU A 66 -0.92 -1.02 4.54
C LEU A 66 -0.90 -0.11 3.31
N THR A 67 -0.97 -0.71 2.12
CA THR A 67 -0.81 -0.02 0.85
C THR A 67 -2.12 0.31 0.15
N GLY A 68 -3.06 0.89 0.89
CA GLY A 68 -4.25 1.56 0.35
C GLY A 68 -5.53 0.74 0.33
N ASP A 69 -6.59 1.42 -0.09
CA ASP A 69 -7.96 0.94 -0.21
C ASP A 69 -8.49 0.36 1.10
N PHE A 70 -8.31 1.17 2.16
CA PHE A 70 -8.68 0.83 3.53
C PHE A 70 -10.07 1.38 3.87
N VAL A 71 -10.95 0.52 4.35
CA VAL A 71 -12.24 0.91 4.93
C VAL A 71 -12.43 0.16 6.25
N ASN A 72 -12.30 0.87 7.38
CA ASN A 72 -12.77 0.48 8.73
C ASN A 72 -12.13 -0.75 9.42
N LEU A 73 -10.91 -0.63 9.95
CA LEU A 73 -10.37 -1.54 10.98
C LEU A 73 -9.75 -0.73 12.13
N ALA A 74 -9.90 -1.19 13.36
CA ALA A 74 -9.11 -0.71 14.47
C ALA A 74 -7.65 -1.13 14.24
N ALA A 75 -6.78 -0.15 13.96
CA ALA A 75 -5.40 -0.41 13.59
C ALA A 75 -4.46 -0.27 14.79
N PRO A 76 -3.43 -1.12 14.92
CA PRO A 76 -2.42 -1.03 15.96
C PRO A 76 -1.55 0.23 15.81
N ALA A 77 -0.82 0.60 16.88
CA ALA A 77 0.04 1.79 16.89
C ALA A 77 1.19 1.70 15.88
N ASP A 78 1.72 0.50 15.64
CA ASP A 78 2.84 0.25 14.75
C ASP A 78 2.39 -0.10 13.32
N LEU A 79 1.64 0.81 12.71
CA LEU A 79 1.14 0.72 11.34
C LEU A 79 1.53 1.96 10.55
N SER A 80 1.92 1.77 9.29
CA SER A 80 2.05 2.82 8.28
C SER A 80 1.02 2.59 7.18
N PHE A 81 0.34 3.66 6.78
CA PHE A 81 -0.71 3.64 5.77
C PHE A 81 -0.39 4.61 4.63
N VAL A 82 -0.65 4.18 3.40
CA VAL A 82 -0.67 5.06 2.22
C VAL A 82 -2.03 4.95 1.53
N PRO A 83 -2.66 6.06 1.12
CA PRO A 83 -3.98 6.02 0.53
C PRO A 83 -3.99 5.40 -0.87
N GLY A 84 -5.05 4.63 -1.17
CA GLY A 84 -5.37 4.13 -2.49
C GLY A 84 -6.44 4.96 -3.21
N ASN A 85 -6.81 4.55 -4.43
CA ASN A 85 -7.79 5.27 -5.24
C ASN A 85 -9.22 5.20 -4.68
N HIS A 86 -9.53 4.21 -3.85
CA HIS A 86 -10.83 4.14 -3.17
C HIS A 86 -10.89 5.01 -1.93
N ASP A 87 -9.78 5.31 -1.29
CA ASP A 87 -9.70 6.22 -0.14
C ASP A 87 -9.91 7.70 -0.56
N ALA A 88 -9.59 8.03 -1.83
CA ALA A 88 -9.82 9.33 -2.46
C ALA A 88 -10.76 9.24 -3.67
N TYR A 89 -11.78 8.38 -3.60
CA TYR A 89 -12.67 8.06 -4.72
C TYR A 89 -13.38 9.28 -5.32
N VAL A 90 -13.69 10.26 -4.48
CA VAL A 90 -14.26 11.55 -4.85
C VAL A 90 -13.56 12.65 -4.04
N PRO A 91 -13.58 13.92 -4.48
CA PRO A 91 -13.15 15.03 -3.66
C PRO A 91 -13.93 15.03 -2.33
N VAL A 92 -13.26 14.75 -1.23
CA VAL A 92 -13.83 14.80 0.12
C VAL A 92 -12.94 15.71 0.95
N TYR A 93 -13.54 16.58 1.75
CA TYR A 93 -12.77 17.35 2.73
C TYR A 93 -12.04 16.41 3.67
N TRP A 94 -10.80 16.73 3.97
CA TRP A 94 -9.91 15.97 4.86
C TRP A 94 -10.61 15.51 6.15
N GLU A 95 -11.32 16.40 6.81
CA GLU A 95 -12.01 16.16 8.10
C GLU A 95 -13.10 15.08 8.02
N ARG A 96 -13.64 14.84 6.83
CA ARG A 96 -14.71 13.85 6.59
C ARG A 96 -14.23 12.58 5.92
N GLY A 97 -12.94 12.51 5.61
CA GLY A 97 -12.32 11.40 4.89
C GLY A 97 -11.14 10.80 5.67
N LEU A 98 -9.95 11.08 5.21
CA LEU A 98 -8.72 10.44 5.68
C LEU A 98 -8.17 10.94 7.02
N LYS A 99 -8.75 11.99 7.63
CA LYS A 99 -8.28 12.54 8.92
C LYS A 99 -8.17 11.48 10.02
N ALA A 100 -9.11 10.55 10.07
CA ALA A 100 -9.07 9.47 11.06
C ALA A 100 -7.84 8.56 10.90
N LEU A 101 -7.25 8.51 9.70
CA LEU A 101 -6.07 7.72 9.37
C LEU A 101 -4.76 8.52 9.48
N GLU A 102 -4.84 9.81 9.77
CA GLU A 102 -3.68 10.71 9.90
C GLU A 102 -2.54 10.16 10.78
N PRO A 103 -2.81 9.55 11.97
CA PRO A 103 -1.74 9.03 12.82
C PRO A 103 -0.84 8.00 12.12
N TRP A 104 -1.38 7.27 11.14
CA TRP A 104 -0.65 6.25 10.39
C TRP A 104 0.01 6.76 9.11
N MET A 105 -0.22 8.04 8.76
CA MET A 105 0.40 8.75 7.63
C MET A 105 1.43 9.80 8.08
N LYS A 106 1.78 9.85 9.35
CA LYS A 106 2.80 10.76 9.89
C LYS A 106 4.16 10.10 9.94
N GLY A 107 5.18 10.83 9.47
CA GLY A 107 6.58 10.46 9.64
C GLY A 107 7.16 10.94 10.97
N ASP A 108 8.32 10.40 11.32
CA ASP A 108 9.17 10.82 12.44
C ASP A 108 10.51 11.40 11.94
N MET A 109 10.67 11.53 10.63
CA MET A 109 11.76 12.23 9.99
C MET A 109 11.22 13.41 9.17
N THR A 110 11.87 14.57 9.28
CA THR A 110 11.54 15.74 8.47
C THR A 110 11.99 15.51 7.03
N VAL A 111 11.07 15.64 6.09
CA VAL A 111 11.33 15.58 4.65
C VAL A 111 11.41 17.00 4.12
N ALA A 112 12.44 17.30 3.32
CA ALA A 112 12.54 18.58 2.66
C ALA A 112 11.50 18.68 1.51
N ASN A 113 10.79 19.82 1.46
CA ASN A 113 9.81 20.11 0.41
C ASN A 113 8.73 19.03 0.22
N PRO A 114 8.06 18.59 1.30
CA PRO A 114 6.96 17.64 1.14
C PRO A 114 5.80 18.34 0.40
N VAL A 115 5.04 17.55 -0.36
CA VAL A 115 3.90 18.08 -1.12
C VAL A 115 2.64 18.02 -0.25
N ASN A 116 2.02 19.16 -0.04
CA ASN A 116 0.67 19.22 0.52
C ASN A 116 -0.35 18.96 -0.59
N SER A 117 -1.01 17.83 -0.52
CA SER A 117 -2.17 17.59 -1.39
C SER A 117 -3.36 18.40 -0.87
N PRO A 118 -4.13 19.07 -1.75
CA PRO A 118 -5.36 19.75 -1.33
C PRO A 118 -6.40 18.82 -0.69
N LEU A 119 -6.24 17.52 -0.85
CA LEU A 119 -7.08 16.48 -0.25
C LEU A 119 -6.50 15.87 1.02
N LEU A 120 -5.22 16.11 1.30
CA LEU A 120 -4.47 15.50 2.39
C LEU A 120 -3.75 16.61 3.15
N ALA A 121 -4.17 16.89 4.37
CA ALA A 121 -3.48 17.83 5.25
C ALA A 121 -2.12 17.29 5.71
N THR A 122 -1.85 15.99 5.49
CA THR A 122 -0.57 15.34 5.80
C THR A 122 0.36 15.45 4.60
N PRO A 123 1.60 15.92 4.78
CA PRO A 123 2.58 16.02 3.71
C PRO A 123 3.10 14.64 3.27
N PHE A 124 3.30 14.48 1.96
CA PHE A 124 3.94 13.31 1.35
C PHE A 124 5.17 13.73 0.54
N PRO A 125 6.21 12.86 0.44
CA PRO A 125 6.34 11.61 1.18
C PRO A 125 6.48 11.83 2.69
N TYR A 126 6.01 10.90 3.50
CA TYR A 126 6.41 10.81 4.89
C TYR A 126 7.44 9.70 5.07
N VAL A 127 8.30 9.80 6.08
CA VAL A 127 9.29 8.77 6.42
C VAL A 127 9.14 8.36 7.86
N ARG A 128 9.00 7.07 8.09
CA ARG A 128 8.94 6.49 9.43
C ARG A 128 10.12 5.56 9.67
N LEU A 129 10.93 5.87 10.68
CA LEU A 129 12.10 5.10 11.02
C LEU A 129 11.78 4.05 12.08
N ARG A 130 12.10 2.79 11.81
CA ARG A 130 11.94 1.67 12.73
C ARG A 130 13.23 0.86 12.77
N ARG A 131 14.01 1.02 13.84
CA ARG A 131 15.37 0.48 13.91
C ARG A 131 16.19 0.92 12.67
N ASN A 132 16.68 0.00 11.88
CA ASN A 132 17.46 0.27 10.66
C ASN A 132 16.61 0.20 9.37
N VAL A 133 15.29 0.22 9.50
CA VAL A 133 14.34 0.22 8.36
C VAL A 133 13.66 1.58 8.27
N ALA A 134 13.64 2.15 7.08
CA ALA A 134 12.91 3.37 6.75
C ALA A 134 11.70 3.04 5.87
N LEU A 135 10.50 3.31 6.38
CA LEU A 135 9.24 3.16 5.65
C LEU A 135 8.90 4.53 5.05
N ILE A 136 8.86 4.59 3.72
CA ILE A 136 8.64 5.82 2.94
C ILE A 136 7.24 5.71 2.33
N GLY A 137 6.29 6.46 2.86
CA GLY A 137 4.93 6.49 2.36
C GLY A 137 4.75 7.48 1.23
N LEU A 138 4.20 7.03 0.10
CA LEU A 138 3.82 7.83 -1.05
C LEU A 138 2.31 7.83 -1.24
N THR A 139 1.74 8.94 -1.66
CA THR A 139 0.33 8.97 -2.07
C THR A 139 0.19 9.05 -3.58
N THR A 140 -0.63 8.18 -4.13
CA THR A 140 -1.07 8.22 -5.53
C THR A 140 -2.57 8.49 -5.63
N ALA A 141 -3.19 8.74 -4.48
CA ALA A 141 -4.62 8.94 -4.34
C ALA A 141 -5.01 10.32 -4.85
N VAL A 142 -5.56 10.37 -6.05
CA VAL A 142 -6.12 11.56 -6.68
C VAL A 142 -7.54 11.29 -7.15
N PRO A 143 -8.48 12.24 -7.01
CA PRO A 143 -9.80 12.10 -7.57
C PRO A 143 -9.75 11.91 -9.08
N GLN A 144 -10.34 10.84 -9.56
CA GLN A 144 -10.37 10.51 -10.97
C GLN A 144 -11.78 10.65 -11.56
N SER A 145 -11.88 10.83 -12.87
CA SER A 145 -13.16 10.81 -13.58
C SER A 145 -13.84 9.44 -13.51
N LEU A 146 -15.11 9.38 -13.87
CA LEU A 146 -15.88 8.14 -13.93
C LEU A 146 -15.14 7.07 -14.75
N ARG A 147 -15.09 5.84 -14.26
CA ARG A 147 -14.40 4.68 -14.86
C ARG A 147 -12.87 4.73 -14.89
N LYS A 148 -12.24 5.74 -14.29
CA LYS A 148 -10.78 5.77 -14.10
C LYS A 148 -10.44 5.43 -12.63
N ALA A 149 -9.39 4.66 -12.46
CA ALA A 149 -8.86 4.24 -11.16
C ALA A 149 -7.32 4.32 -11.16
N GLY A 150 -6.76 5.24 -11.95
CA GLY A 150 -5.32 5.51 -11.99
C GLY A 150 -4.88 6.42 -10.86
N GLY A 151 -3.58 6.56 -10.70
CA GLY A 151 -2.95 7.43 -9.72
C GLY A 151 -1.92 8.35 -10.32
N THR A 152 -1.44 9.30 -9.53
CA THR A 152 -0.29 10.14 -9.87
C THR A 152 0.45 10.57 -8.61
N LEU A 153 1.77 10.66 -8.68
CA LEU A 153 2.63 11.18 -7.60
C LEU A 153 2.82 12.70 -7.73
N GLY A 154 3.02 13.15 -8.95
CA GLY A 154 3.39 14.53 -9.27
C GLY A 154 4.88 14.83 -9.05
N ALA A 155 5.37 15.84 -9.78
CA ALA A 155 6.81 16.18 -9.82
C ALA A 155 7.39 16.53 -8.43
N GLY A 156 6.62 17.21 -7.58
CA GLY A 156 7.09 17.59 -6.24
C GLY A 156 7.34 16.39 -5.35
N GLN A 157 6.42 15.41 -5.31
CA GLN A 157 6.58 14.19 -4.51
C GLN A 157 7.72 13.31 -5.05
N LEU A 158 7.87 13.23 -6.38
CA LEU A 158 8.97 12.52 -7.01
C LEU A 158 10.34 13.14 -6.66
N ALA A 159 10.47 14.47 -6.72
CA ALA A 159 11.70 15.15 -6.33
C ALA A 159 12.04 14.95 -4.84
N ALA A 160 11.04 15.05 -3.96
CA ALA A 160 11.21 14.80 -2.53
C ALA A 160 11.60 13.34 -2.24
N LEU A 161 11.03 12.37 -2.97
CA LEU A 161 11.39 10.96 -2.87
C LEU A 161 12.86 10.73 -3.24
N ALA A 162 13.33 11.28 -4.36
CA ALA A 162 14.71 11.13 -4.79
C ALA A 162 15.69 11.63 -3.71
N ALA A 163 15.44 12.83 -3.15
CA ALA A 163 16.25 13.38 -2.08
C ALA A 163 16.26 12.49 -0.81
N VAL A 164 15.08 11.98 -0.41
CA VAL A 164 14.94 11.10 0.77
C VAL A 164 15.68 9.78 0.55
N LEU A 165 15.57 9.17 -0.62
CA LEU A 165 16.26 7.90 -0.92
C LEU A 165 17.78 8.05 -0.83
N GLY A 166 18.34 9.13 -1.35
CA GLY A 166 19.78 9.46 -1.23
C GLY A 166 20.21 9.59 0.23
N GLN A 167 19.51 10.42 1.01
CA GLN A 167 19.81 10.64 2.42
C GLN A 167 19.77 9.35 3.26
N LEU A 168 18.75 8.50 3.03
CA LEU A 168 18.58 7.26 3.78
C LEU A 168 19.63 6.21 3.39
N ARG A 169 20.05 6.19 2.11
CA ARG A 169 21.15 5.34 1.64
C ARG A 169 22.45 5.69 2.35
N GLU A 170 22.82 6.96 2.40
CA GLU A 170 24.03 7.45 3.07
C GLU A 170 24.05 7.10 4.57
N ARG A 171 22.88 7.07 5.19
CA ARG A 171 22.70 6.68 6.59
C ARG A 171 22.59 5.16 6.80
N GLY A 172 22.63 4.35 5.72
CA GLY A 172 22.66 2.88 5.77
C GLY A 172 21.33 2.23 6.13
N TYR A 173 20.20 2.90 5.93
CA TYR A 173 18.88 2.33 6.15
C TYR A 173 18.49 1.33 5.05
N TYR A 174 17.72 0.29 5.43
CA TYR A 174 16.90 -0.50 4.53
C TYR A 174 15.67 0.33 4.16
N ARG A 175 15.52 0.68 2.88
CA ARG A 175 14.49 1.62 2.39
C ARG A 175 13.33 0.86 1.79
N VAL A 176 12.15 0.98 2.44
CA VAL A 176 10.89 0.40 1.99
C VAL A 176 9.99 1.51 1.48
N ILE A 177 9.73 1.53 0.18
CA ILE A 177 8.75 2.43 -0.43
C ILE A 177 7.37 1.77 -0.35
N MET A 178 6.41 2.49 0.17
CA MET A 178 5.00 2.09 0.23
C MET A 178 4.19 2.96 -0.72
N ILE A 179 3.51 2.33 -1.68
CA ILE A 179 2.71 2.99 -2.71
C ILE A 179 1.49 2.12 -3.02
N HIS A 180 0.34 2.71 -3.39
CA HIS A 180 -0.83 1.89 -3.70
C HIS A 180 -0.80 1.32 -5.12
N HIS A 181 -0.60 2.17 -6.13
CA HIS A 181 -0.58 1.72 -7.53
C HIS A 181 0.74 1.02 -7.88
N PRO A 182 0.69 -0.04 -8.72
CA PRO A 182 1.91 -0.65 -9.27
C PRO A 182 2.84 0.39 -9.87
N PRO A 183 4.14 0.39 -9.46
CA PRO A 183 5.04 1.52 -9.72
C PRO A 183 5.69 1.49 -11.11
N LEU A 184 5.64 0.35 -11.83
CA LEU A 184 6.38 0.19 -13.08
C LEU A 184 5.48 0.37 -14.30
N PRO A 185 6.02 0.92 -15.41
CA PRO A 185 5.30 1.02 -16.68
C PRO A 185 4.79 -0.34 -17.17
N GLY A 186 3.61 -0.35 -17.78
CA GLY A 186 3.03 -1.56 -18.37
C GLY A 186 2.36 -2.54 -17.40
N GLN A 187 2.47 -2.34 -16.08
CA GLN A 187 1.85 -3.21 -15.08
C GLN A 187 0.32 -3.09 -15.01
N ASN A 188 -0.24 -2.05 -15.60
CA ASN A 188 -1.68 -1.79 -15.64
C ASN A 188 -2.13 -1.23 -16.99
N SER A 189 -3.43 -1.38 -17.26
CA SER A 189 -4.06 -0.65 -18.37
C SER A 189 -4.03 0.86 -18.12
N PRO A 190 -4.05 1.73 -19.16
CA PRO A 190 -3.98 3.19 -18.99
C PRO A 190 -5.06 3.77 -18.05
N ARG A 191 -6.19 3.09 -17.89
CA ARG A 191 -7.27 3.50 -16.99
C ARG A 191 -6.97 3.28 -15.51
N LYS A 192 -6.02 2.38 -15.19
CA LYS A 192 -5.66 1.96 -13.83
C LYS A 192 -4.20 2.26 -13.49
N ALA A 193 -3.41 2.70 -14.46
CA ALA A 193 -1.99 2.89 -14.31
C ALA A 193 -1.65 4.10 -13.42
N LEU A 194 -0.46 4.05 -12.83
CA LEU A 194 0.23 5.22 -12.31
C LEU A 194 0.69 6.06 -13.51
N THR A 195 0.25 7.31 -13.62
CA THR A 195 0.49 8.16 -14.80
C THR A 195 1.94 8.56 -14.97
N ASP A 196 2.67 8.66 -13.88
CA ASP A 196 4.09 9.03 -13.80
C ASP A 196 4.99 7.85 -13.40
N ALA A 197 4.57 6.62 -13.74
CA ALA A 197 5.34 5.40 -13.48
C ALA A 197 6.74 5.41 -14.11
N SER A 198 6.90 6.01 -15.30
CA SER A 198 8.22 6.14 -15.95
C SER A 198 9.17 7.01 -15.13
N ALA A 199 8.71 8.17 -14.65
CA ALA A 199 9.51 9.06 -13.82
C ALA A 199 9.86 8.41 -12.46
N LEU A 200 8.93 7.66 -11.85
CA LEU A 200 9.24 6.88 -10.66
C LEU A 200 10.28 5.79 -10.95
N SER A 201 10.17 5.09 -12.08
CA SER A 201 11.14 4.07 -12.48
C SER A 201 12.55 4.65 -12.67
N GLU A 202 12.68 5.85 -13.25
CA GLU A 202 13.95 6.55 -13.38
C GLU A 202 14.58 6.87 -12.02
N ILE A 203 13.77 7.27 -11.03
CA ILE A 203 14.24 7.50 -9.66
C ILE A 203 14.67 6.18 -9.01
N LEU A 204 13.93 5.09 -9.20
CA LEU A 204 14.35 3.78 -8.69
C LEU A 204 15.66 3.31 -9.31
N VAL A 205 15.89 3.57 -10.59
CA VAL A 205 17.15 3.25 -11.28
C VAL A 205 18.31 4.11 -10.74
N SER A 206 18.10 5.42 -10.51
CA SER A 206 19.16 6.33 -10.07
C SER A 206 19.48 6.22 -8.58
N GLU A 207 18.46 6.22 -7.71
CA GLU A 207 18.65 6.27 -6.24
C GLU A 207 18.58 4.90 -5.58
N GLY A 208 17.92 3.93 -6.21
CA GLY A 208 17.68 2.61 -5.65
C GLY A 208 16.77 2.65 -4.42
N ALA A 209 16.33 1.49 -4.03
CA ALA A 209 15.69 1.16 -2.75
C ALA A 209 15.89 -0.35 -2.53
N GLU A 210 15.61 -0.85 -1.35
CA GLU A 210 15.68 -2.29 -1.13
C GLU A 210 14.35 -2.96 -1.48
N LEU A 211 13.21 -2.25 -1.25
CA LEU A 211 11.89 -2.85 -1.41
C LEU A 211 10.84 -1.79 -1.78
N VAL A 212 9.97 -2.11 -2.73
CA VAL A 212 8.75 -1.36 -3.04
C VAL A 212 7.55 -2.25 -2.82
N LEU A 213 6.61 -1.80 -1.99
CA LEU A 213 5.38 -2.49 -1.64
C LEU A 213 4.18 -1.81 -2.29
N HIS A 214 3.31 -2.60 -2.95
CA HIS A 214 2.11 -2.04 -3.57
C HIS A 214 0.91 -3.00 -3.52
N GLY A 215 -0.28 -2.50 -3.90
CA GLY A 215 -1.53 -3.24 -3.99
C GLY A 215 -2.23 -3.03 -5.34
N HIS A 216 -3.49 -2.62 -5.30
CA HIS A 216 -4.33 -2.18 -6.40
C HIS A 216 -4.81 -3.26 -7.38
N ASN A 217 -3.96 -4.21 -7.74
CA ASN A 217 -4.28 -5.24 -8.73
C ASN A 217 -4.95 -6.48 -8.14
N HIS A 218 -5.05 -6.56 -6.82
CA HIS A 218 -5.62 -7.68 -6.05
C HIS A 218 -4.99 -9.04 -6.42
N ARG A 219 -3.71 -9.06 -6.79
CA ARG A 219 -2.97 -10.27 -7.16
C ARG A 219 -1.52 -10.19 -6.72
N ALA A 220 -0.91 -11.34 -6.54
CA ALA A 220 0.52 -11.43 -6.30
C ALA A 220 1.30 -10.91 -7.51
N MET A 221 2.23 -10.00 -7.27
CA MET A 221 3.12 -9.46 -8.29
C MET A 221 4.53 -9.39 -7.74
N HIS A 222 5.50 -9.82 -8.55
CA HIS A 222 6.91 -9.73 -8.21
C HIS A 222 7.68 -9.26 -9.44
N SER A 223 8.44 -8.19 -9.27
CA SER A 223 9.31 -7.62 -10.30
C SER A 223 10.59 -7.12 -9.65
N THR A 224 11.63 -6.94 -10.45
CA THR A 224 12.91 -6.35 -10.02
C THR A 224 13.26 -5.20 -10.95
N VAL A 225 13.78 -4.12 -10.38
CA VAL A 225 14.36 -2.99 -11.12
C VAL A 225 15.86 -2.99 -10.84
N GLU A 226 16.67 -3.09 -11.89
CA GLU A 226 18.11 -2.92 -11.75
C GLU A 226 18.44 -1.45 -11.52
N SER A 227 19.08 -1.14 -10.40
CA SER A 227 19.47 0.22 -10.05
C SER A 227 20.99 0.37 -9.97
N ARG A 228 21.47 1.61 -9.92
CA ARG A 228 22.89 1.91 -9.71
C ARG A 228 23.43 1.42 -8.37
N HIS A 229 22.54 1.05 -7.43
CA HIS A 229 22.87 0.67 -6.06
C HIS A 229 22.48 -0.77 -5.71
N GLY A 230 22.16 -1.58 -6.71
CA GLY A 230 21.70 -2.95 -6.58
C GLY A 230 20.23 -3.14 -7.00
N PRO A 231 19.74 -4.38 -6.99
CA PRO A 231 18.38 -4.68 -7.39
C PRO A 231 17.36 -4.10 -6.40
N VAL A 232 16.28 -3.55 -6.94
CA VAL A 232 15.12 -3.08 -6.18
C VAL A 232 13.99 -4.09 -6.34
N ALA A 233 13.60 -4.75 -5.27
CA ALA A 233 12.48 -5.67 -5.28
C ALA A 233 11.15 -4.90 -5.29
N VAL A 234 10.24 -5.24 -6.19
CA VAL A 234 8.90 -4.63 -6.30
C VAL A 234 7.86 -5.72 -6.09
N VAL A 235 7.13 -5.64 -4.98
CA VAL A 235 6.21 -6.69 -4.54
C VAL A 235 4.81 -6.15 -4.35
N GLY A 236 3.86 -6.71 -5.12
CA GLY A 236 2.43 -6.49 -4.96
C GLY A 236 1.75 -7.67 -4.28
N VAL A 237 0.75 -7.37 -3.44
CA VAL A 237 0.00 -8.40 -2.71
C VAL A 237 -1.44 -8.52 -3.21
N PRO A 238 -2.08 -9.70 -3.06
CA PRO A 238 -3.52 -9.85 -3.23
C PRO A 238 -4.31 -8.99 -2.27
N SER A 239 -5.61 -8.81 -2.53
CA SER A 239 -6.49 -8.14 -1.59
C SER A 239 -6.57 -8.90 -0.26
N ALA A 240 -6.53 -8.16 0.84
CA ALA A 240 -6.51 -8.73 2.19
C ALA A 240 -7.84 -9.35 2.65
N SER A 241 -8.93 -9.18 1.88
CA SER A 241 -10.28 -9.64 2.23
C SER A 241 -10.98 -10.44 1.13
N MET A 242 -10.28 -10.72 0.00
CA MET A 242 -10.84 -11.38 -1.17
C MET A 242 -11.25 -12.82 -0.86
N VAL A 243 -12.47 -13.18 -1.22
CA VAL A 243 -12.93 -14.58 -1.17
C VAL A 243 -12.21 -15.41 -2.23
N ASP A 244 -12.07 -16.70 -1.98
CA ASP A 244 -11.61 -17.66 -2.97
C ASP A 244 -12.81 -18.15 -3.79
N ASP A 245 -13.02 -17.55 -4.96
CA ASP A 245 -14.12 -17.89 -5.87
C ASP A 245 -13.67 -18.63 -7.13
N GLY A 246 -12.39 -19.05 -7.17
CA GLY A 246 -11.77 -19.72 -8.30
C GLY A 246 -11.41 -18.79 -9.47
N THR A 247 -11.79 -17.51 -9.39
CA THR A 247 -11.52 -16.48 -10.42
C THR A 247 -10.52 -15.45 -9.95
N HIS A 248 -10.62 -15.05 -8.67
CA HIS A 248 -9.74 -14.09 -8.03
C HIS A 248 -8.73 -14.80 -7.12
N GLU A 249 -7.57 -14.20 -6.95
CA GLU A 249 -6.63 -14.69 -5.94
C GLU A 249 -7.22 -14.52 -4.54
N ALA A 250 -7.22 -15.59 -3.75
CA ALA A 250 -7.66 -15.57 -2.38
C ALA A 250 -6.88 -14.55 -1.54
N ALA A 251 -7.49 -14.06 -0.48
CA ALA A 251 -6.87 -13.11 0.43
C ALA A 251 -5.51 -13.59 0.90
N ALA A 252 -4.55 -12.66 0.96
CA ALA A 252 -3.21 -12.94 1.43
C ALA A 252 -2.58 -11.71 2.09
N TRP A 253 -1.59 -11.96 2.94
CA TRP A 253 -0.66 -10.98 3.44
C TRP A 253 0.75 -11.55 3.45
N TYR A 254 1.79 -10.70 3.40
CA TYR A 254 3.16 -11.12 3.30
C TYR A 254 3.93 -10.68 4.53
N ARG A 255 4.74 -11.59 5.06
CA ARG A 255 5.66 -11.33 6.16
C ARG A 255 7.07 -11.25 5.62
N TYR A 256 7.73 -10.13 5.84
CA TYR A 256 9.13 -9.89 5.52
C TYR A 256 9.97 -10.03 6.79
N ALA A 257 11.01 -10.83 6.72
CA ALA A 257 12.06 -10.88 7.73
C ALA A 257 13.30 -10.19 7.14
N ILE A 258 13.61 -9.00 7.64
CA ILE A 258 14.66 -8.12 7.14
C ILE A 258 15.81 -8.15 8.15
N GLU A 259 17.01 -8.47 7.70
CA GLU A 259 18.20 -8.47 8.55
C GLU A 259 19.45 -8.06 7.79
N ARG A 260 20.46 -7.63 8.52
CA ARG A 260 21.78 -7.34 7.98
C ARG A 260 22.77 -8.39 8.46
N ARG A 261 23.38 -9.12 7.52
CA ARG A 261 24.42 -10.12 7.75
C ARG A 261 25.64 -9.76 6.91
N ASP A 262 26.82 -9.78 7.48
CA ASP A 262 28.09 -9.51 6.78
C ASP A 262 28.06 -8.22 5.94
N GLY A 263 27.43 -7.17 6.49
CA GLY A 263 27.31 -5.87 5.85
C GLY A 263 26.23 -5.77 4.76
N ARG A 264 25.57 -6.87 4.39
CA ARG A 264 24.55 -6.94 3.34
C ARG A 264 23.15 -7.13 3.92
N TRP A 265 22.15 -6.61 3.21
CA TRP A 265 20.75 -6.84 3.55
C TRP A 265 20.27 -8.17 2.98
N HIS A 266 19.49 -8.89 3.78
CA HIS A 266 18.84 -10.14 3.42
C HIS A 266 17.37 -10.01 3.81
N THR A 267 16.50 -10.37 2.88
CA THR A 267 15.05 -10.29 3.08
C THR A 267 14.40 -11.60 2.69
N THR A 268 13.80 -12.28 3.66
CA THR A 268 12.96 -13.46 3.41
C THR A 268 11.51 -13.06 3.44
N VAL A 269 10.75 -13.48 2.45
CA VAL A 269 9.31 -13.26 2.35
C VAL A 269 8.59 -14.57 2.59
N ALA A 270 7.64 -14.58 3.54
CA ALA A 270 6.72 -15.69 3.76
C ALA A 270 5.29 -15.21 3.44
N VAL A 271 4.61 -15.95 2.58
CA VAL A 271 3.22 -15.67 2.18
C VAL A 271 2.29 -16.36 3.16
N ARG A 272 1.31 -15.62 3.67
CA ARG A 272 0.18 -16.15 4.44
C ARG A 272 -1.06 -16.01 3.56
N ARG A 273 -1.71 -17.12 3.21
CA ARG A 273 -2.83 -17.18 2.26
C ARG A 273 -4.08 -17.74 2.91
N TRP A 274 -5.23 -17.17 2.61
CA TRP A 274 -6.53 -17.69 3.01
C TRP A 274 -6.79 -19.07 2.41
N ASN A 275 -7.21 -20.00 3.24
CA ASN A 275 -7.69 -21.32 2.84
C ASN A 275 -9.17 -21.44 3.21
N SER A 276 -10.04 -21.46 2.22
CA SER A 276 -11.48 -21.48 2.40
C SER A 276 -11.98 -22.79 3.03
N ALA A 277 -11.31 -23.91 2.77
CA ALA A 277 -11.68 -25.20 3.35
C ALA A 277 -11.38 -25.28 4.86
N LEU A 278 -10.32 -24.61 5.31
CA LEU A 278 -9.93 -24.56 6.73
C LEU A 278 -10.51 -23.35 7.47
N GLY A 279 -11.02 -22.34 6.73
CA GLY A 279 -11.46 -21.07 7.32
C GLY A 279 -10.36 -20.31 8.05
N ALA A 280 -9.12 -20.41 7.59
CA ALA A 280 -7.94 -19.87 8.25
C ALA A 280 -6.85 -19.44 7.25
N PHE A 281 -5.94 -18.58 7.70
CA PHE A 281 -4.70 -18.30 6.97
C PHE A 281 -3.67 -19.41 7.22
N VAL A 282 -3.06 -19.87 6.14
CA VAL A 282 -2.05 -20.95 6.16
C VAL A 282 -0.75 -20.45 5.51
N ASP A 283 0.34 -21.17 5.78
CA ASP A 283 1.61 -20.90 5.14
C ASP A 283 1.53 -21.21 3.64
N GLY A 284 1.95 -20.26 2.83
CA GLY A 284 2.13 -20.39 1.40
C GLY A 284 3.62 -20.50 1.02
N ALA A 285 3.96 -19.92 -0.13
CA ALA A 285 5.35 -19.89 -0.59
C ALA A 285 6.25 -19.05 0.32
N SER A 286 7.55 -19.36 0.33
CA SER A 286 8.60 -18.53 0.90
C SER A 286 9.69 -18.33 -0.13
N PHE A 287 10.23 -17.10 -0.23
CA PHE A 287 11.28 -16.75 -1.18
C PHE A 287 12.21 -15.66 -0.63
N GLN A 288 13.36 -15.49 -1.28
CA GLN A 288 14.37 -14.46 -0.96
C GLN A 288 14.23 -13.29 -1.97
N LEU A 289 14.51 -12.07 -1.49
CA LEU A 289 14.64 -10.87 -2.31
C LEU A 289 16.11 -10.49 -2.46
#